data_1aff968d1ff50df4f56ccbaddb24e6c5
#
_entry.id   1aff968d1ff50df4f56ccbaddb24e6c5
#
_cell.length_a   1.000
_cell.length_b   1.000
_cell.length_c   1.000
_cell.angle_alpha   90.00
_cell.angle_beta   90.00
_cell.angle_gamma   90.00
#
_symmetry.space_group_name_H-M   'P 1'
#
loop_
_entity.id
_entity.type
_entity.pdbx_description
1 polymer ?
#
loop_
_entity_poly.entity_id
_entity_poly.type
_entity_poly.pdbx_seq_one_letter_code
_entity_poly.pdbx_strand_id
1 'polypeptide(L)'
;MSKKIITIGLIICLICLNLILLATLCTRQKELQQYSSNLEIMEDSLRHHILRFDNLLSNYLIMTEFQSMKIDRDLILYNTDGQIQELGKLVCQGPKLIFKYSKLNCDVCVDEQIILLKEFTEIIGSENVIIISDYDNPRELTQFVRMNQLDNEVLNLHDQEIIPFDKSLPYYFILSRHLTLQQLFIPLSG
;
A
#
# COMPACT_ATOMS: atom_id res chain seq x y z
N MET A 1 -71.14 38.83 -19.76
CA MET A 1 -69.99 38.10 -20.38
C MET A 1 -68.65 38.50 -19.80
N SER A 2 -68.39 39.72 -19.41
CA SER A 2 -67.10 40.25 -18.94
C SER A 2 -66.53 39.57 -17.65
N LYS A 3 -67.38 39.40 -16.61
CA LYS A 3 -66.87 38.81 -15.31
C LYS A 3 -66.33 37.37 -15.42
N LYS A 4 -66.97 36.52 -16.24
CA LYS A 4 -66.52 35.15 -16.44
C LYS A 4 -65.12 35.04 -17.14
N ILE A 5 -64.89 35.97 -18.08
CA ILE A 5 -63.61 36.02 -18.80
C ILE A 5 -62.43 36.43 -17.84
N ILE A 6 -62.68 37.40 -16.98
CA ILE A 6 -61.75 37.89 -15.96
C ILE A 6 -61.43 36.77 -14.96
N THR A 7 -62.40 36.02 -14.50
CA THR A 7 -62.23 34.90 -13.56
C THR A 7 -61.43 33.78 -14.18
N ILE A 8 -61.65 33.41 -15.45
CA ILE A 8 -60.91 32.43 -16.19
C ILE A 8 -59.42 32.86 -16.35
N GLY A 9 -59.17 34.11 -16.69
CA GLY A 9 -57.82 34.67 -16.81
C GLY A 9 -57.03 34.62 -15.49
N LEU A 10 -57.72 34.95 -14.36
CA LEU A 10 -57.07 34.82 -13.03
C LEU A 10 -56.70 33.38 -12.66
N ILE A 11 -57.59 32.44 -12.98
CA ILE A 11 -57.29 31.00 -12.71
C ILE A 11 -56.12 30.52 -13.54
N ILE A 12 -56.03 30.87 -14.82
CA ILE A 12 -54.92 30.52 -15.68
C ILE A 12 -53.62 31.13 -15.16
N CYS A 13 -53.63 32.41 -14.75
CA CYS A 13 -52.48 33.08 -14.18
C CYS A 13 -51.98 32.38 -12.89
N LEU A 14 -52.87 31.97 -12.02
CA LEU A 14 -52.58 31.23 -10.79
C LEU A 14 -51.97 29.85 -11.07
N ILE A 15 -52.47 29.15 -12.07
CA ILE A 15 -51.92 27.85 -12.50
C ILE A 15 -50.52 28.04 -13.06
N CYS A 16 -50.25 29.03 -13.92
CA CYS A 16 -48.97 29.34 -14.47
C CYS A 16 -47.95 29.69 -13.35
N LEU A 17 -48.37 30.47 -12.38
CA LEU A 17 -47.51 30.86 -11.23
C LEU A 17 -47.16 29.67 -10.38
N ASN A 18 -48.07 28.74 -10.13
CA ASN A 18 -47.80 27.49 -9.42
C ASN A 18 -46.82 26.55 -10.21
N LEU A 19 -46.98 26.46 -11.52
CA LEU A 19 -46.09 25.67 -12.37
C LEU A 19 -44.67 26.23 -12.36
N ILE A 20 -44.50 27.55 -12.42
CA ILE A 20 -43.21 28.23 -12.31
C ILE A 20 -42.58 27.96 -10.94
N LEU A 21 -43.37 28.07 -9.87
CA LEU A 21 -42.90 27.79 -8.52
C LEU A 21 -42.41 26.33 -8.36
N LEU A 22 -43.22 25.39 -8.84
CA LEU A 22 -42.84 23.96 -8.83
C LEU A 22 -41.57 23.71 -9.62
N ALA A 23 -41.41 24.29 -10.80
CA ALA A 23 -40.19 24.16 -11.60
C ALA A 23 -38.95 24.71 -10.88
N THR A 24 -39.09 25.88 -10.21
CA THR A 24 -37.97 26.47 -9.43
C THR A 24 -37.62 25.63 -8.21
N LEU A 25 -38.61 25.06 -7.52
CA LEU A 25 -38.38 24.16 -6.39
C LEU A 25 -37.66 22.88 -6.83
N CYS A 26 -38.09 22.27 -7.94
CA CYS A 26 -37.42 21.08 -8.50
C CYS A 26 -35.98 21.36 -8.90
N THR A 27 -35.67 22.50 -9.50
CA THR A 27 -34.30 22.89 -9.84
C THR A 27 -33.43 23.09 -8.59
N ARG A 28 -33.94 23.78 -7.58
CA ARG A 28 -33.26 23.99 -6.30
C ARG A 28 -33.01 22.68 -5.57
N GLN A 29 -33.95 21.75 -5.60
CA GLN A 29 -33.77 20.44 -4.98
C GLN A 29 -32.67 19.65 -5.67
N LYS A 30 -32.59 19.68 -6.99
CA LYS A 30 -31.49 19.05 -7.75
C LYS A 30 -30.10 19.67 -7.42
N GLU A 31 -30.05 21.01 -7.36
CA GLU A 31 -28.83 21.71 -6.96
C GLU A 31 -28.37 21.29 -5.57
N LEU A 32 -29.29 21.25 -4.58
CA LEU A 32 -28.98 20.79 -3.22
C LEU A 32 -28.47 19.34 -3.17
N GLN A 33 -29.08 18.44 -3.93
CA GLN A 33 -28.64 17.07 -4.03
C GLN A 33 -27.21 16.97 -4.63
N GLN A 34 -26.94 17.77 -5.66
CA GLN A 34 -25.61 17.81 -6.26
C GLN A 34 -24.57 18.37 -5.29
N TYR A 35 -24.88 19.42 -4.53
CA TYR A 35 -23.99 19.94 -3.50
C TYR A 35 -23.72 18.90 -2.39
N SER A 36 -24.77 18.21 -1.93
CA SER A 36 -24.64 17.15 -0.93
C SER A 36 -23.73 16.00 -1.42
N SER A 37 -23.92 15.55 -2.66
CA SER A 37 -23.06 14.51 -3.26
C SER A 37 -21.61 14.97 -3.41
N ASN A 38 -21.37 16.21 -3.83
CA ASN A 38 -20.02 16.76 -3.94
C ASN A 38 -19.33 16.90 -2.58
N LEU A 39 -20.07 17.25 -1.53
CA LEU A 39 -19.54 17.31 -0.17
C LEU A 39 -19.14 15.92 0.34
N GLU A 40 -19.94 14.90 0.09
CA GLU A 40 -19.66 13.52 0.47
C GLU A 40 -18.38 13.01 -0.22
N ILE A 41 -18.24 13.25 -1.53
CA ILE A 41 -17.02 12.89 -2.28
C ILE A 41 -15.80 13.61 -1.71
N MET A 42 -15.93 14.90 -1.36
CA MET A 42 -14.83 15.67 -0.81
C MET A 42 -14.46 15.21 0.61
N GLU A 43 -15.43 14.83 1.43
CA GLU A 43 -15.21 14.26 2.77
C GLU A 43 -14.47 12.93 2.68
N ASP A 44 -14.89 12.02 1.79
CA ASP A 44 -14.24 10.74 1.58
C ASP A 44 -12.80 10.90 1.09
N SER A 45 -12.58 11.82 0.15
CA SER A 45 -11.23 12.15 -0.34
C SER A 45 -10.34 12.68 0.80
N LEU A 46 -10.85 13.60 1.62
CA LEU A 46 -10.12 14.15 2.75
C LEU A 46 -9.78 13.06 3.77
N ARG A 47 -10.74 12.20 4.10
CA ARG A 47 -10.55 11.06 5.01
C ARG A 47 -9.45 10.13 4.50
N HIS A 48 -9.46 9.82 3.22
CA HIS A 48 -8.42 8.99 2.59
C HIS A 48 -7.03 9.64 2.69
N HIS A 49 -6.93 10.96 2.45
CA HIS A 49 -5.66 11.68 2.60
C HIS A 49 -5.14 11.70 4.04
N ILE A 50 -6.01 11.86 5.03
CA ILE A 50 -5.65 11.81 6.44
C ILE A 50 -5.10 10.43 6.80
N LEU A 51 -5.78 9.35 6.42
CA LEU A 51 -5.31 7.98 6.68
C LEU A 51 -3.95 7.70 6.03
N ARG A 52 -3.75 8.16 4.80
CA ARG A 52 -2.43 8.03 4.14
C ARG A 52 -1.34 8.80 4.86
N PHE A 53 -1.65 10.00 5.33
CA PHE A 53 -0.70 10.80 6.10
C PHE A 53 -0.33 10.14 7.43
N ASP A 54 -1.30 9.62 8.16
CA ASP A 54 -1.08 8.91 9.43
C ASP A 54 -0.22 7.65 9.22
N ASN A 55 -0.47 6.88 8.15
CA ASN A 55 0.34 5.73 7.79
C ASN A 55 1.77 6.14 7.43
N LEU A 56 1.95 7.20 6.65
CA LEU A 56 3.28 7.74 6.33
C LEU A 56 4.04 8.16 7.58
N LEU A 57 3.38 8.86 8.50
CA LEU A 57 3.98 9.28 9.75
C LEU A 57 4.39 8.09 10.62
N SER A 58 3.51 7.10 10.75
CA SER A 58 3.79 5.86 11.48
C SER A 58 4.99 5.11 10.89
N ASN A 59 5.02 4.95 9.56
CA ASN A 59 6.13 4.32 8.88
C ASN A 59 7.43 5.11 9.08
N TYR A 60 7.37 6.43 9.01
CA TYR A 60 8.54 7.30 9.25
C TYR A 60 9.10 7.13 10.67
N LEU A 61 8.25 7.05 11.69
CA LEU A 61 8.66 6.82 13.07
C LEU A 61 9.35 5.47 13.22
N ILE A 62 8.78 4.39 12.67
CA ILE A 62 9.39 3.06 12.65
C ILE A 62 10.75 3.10 11.93
N MET A 63 10.81 3.72 10.76
CA MET A 63 12.06 3.86 10.01
C MET A 63 13.15 4.57 10.82
N THR A 64 12.78 5.62 11.56
CA THR A 64 13.72 6.38 12.38
C THR A 64 14.20 5.58 13.59
N GLU A 65 13.33 4.81 14.22
CA GLU A 65 13.65 3.97 15.38
C GLU A 65 14.67 2.88 15.02
N PHE A 66 14.51 2.23 13.87
CA PHE A 66 15.40 1.14 13.44
C PHE A 66 16.57 1.58 12.56
N GLN A 67 16.69 2.86 12.26
CA GLN A 67 17.83 3.39 11.52
C GLN A 67 19.14 3.10 12.25
N SER A 68 20.11 2.52 11.56
CA SER A 68 21.42 2.13 12.09
C SER A 68 21.42 0.94 13.06
N MET A 69 20.30 0.21 13.20
CA MET A 69 20.26 -1.01 13.97
C MET A 69 21.25 -2.04 13.37
N LYS A 70 21.95 -2.75 14.22
CA LYS A 70 22.77 -3.89 13.80
C LYS A 70 21.93 -5.16 13.75
N ILE A 71 22.01 -5.86 12.63
CA ILE A 71 21.39 -7.16 12.46
C ILE A 71 22.33 -8.22 13.04
N ASP A 72 21.76 -9.23 13.67
CA ASP A 72 22.51 -10.31 14.25
C ASP A 72 23.29 -11.05 13.16
N ARG A 73 24.59 -11.26 13.40
CA ARG A 73 25.45 -12.00 12.49
C ARG A 73 25.12 -13.49 12.46
N ASP A 74 24.61 -14.01 13.59
CA ASP A 74 24.28 -15.42 13.76
C ASP A 74 22.87 -15.77 13.29
N LEU A 75 22.20 -14.82 12.58
CA LEU A 75 20.91 -15.03 11.95
C LEU A 75 21.00 -16.19 10.95
N ILE A 76 20.22 -17.23 11.17
CA ILE A 76 20.21 -18.43 10.33
C ILE A 76 19.21 -18.25 9.20
N LEU A 77 19.70 -18.26 7.98
CA LEU A 77 18.92 -18.21 6.75
C LEU A 77 19.11 -19.52 5.97
N TYR A 78 18.09 -19.92 5.25
CA TYR A 78 18.10 -21.10 4.38
C TYR A 78 17.79 -20.71 2.95
N ASN A 79 18.54 -21.24 1.99
CA ASN A 79 18.19 -21.07 0.58
C ASN A 79 17.05 -22.05 0.18
N THR A 80 16.65 -21.99 -1.09
CA THR A 80 15.61 -22.86 -1.66
C THR A 80 15.95 -24.36 -1.59
N ASP A 81 17.22 -24.72 -1.47
CA ASP A 81 17.70 -26.09 -1.33
C ASP A 81 17.81 -26.54 0.13
N GLY A 82 17.45 -25.68 1.08
CA GLY A 82 17.53 -25.91 2.52
C GLY A 82 18.96 -25.82 3.09
N GLN A 83 19.89 -25.23 2.35
CA GLN A 83 21.25 -25.02 2.83
C GLN A 83 21.33 -23.73 3.65
N ILE A 84 22.12 -23.78 4.72
CA ILE A 84 22.37 -22.63 5.58
C ILE A 84 23.19 -21.58 4.84
N GLN A 85 22.73 -20.34 4.89
CA GLN A 85 23.40 -19.17 4.35
C GLN A 85 23.75 -18.21 5.49
N GLU A 86 24.96 -17.69 5.47
CA GLU A 86 25.40 -16.69 6.43
C GLU A 86 25.22 -15.29 5.84
N LEU A 87 24.39 -14.49 6.48
CA LEU A 87 24.08 -13.12 6.02
C LEU A 87 25.37 -12.29 5.82
N GLY A 88 26.36 -12.46 6.69
CA GLY A 88 27.64 -11.76 6.59
C GLY A 88 28.41 -12.06 5.31
N LYS A 89 28.29 -13.28 4.75
CA LYS A 89 28.92 -13.63 3.47
C LYS A 89 28.22 -13.00 2.28
N LEU A 90 26.90 -12.87 2.35
CA LEU A 90 26.10 -12.29 1.27
C LEU A 90 26.37 -10.79 1.10
N VAL A 91 26.68 -10.07 2.18
CA VAL A 91 26.94 -8.62 2.14
C VAL A 91 28.42 -8.25 2.08
N CYS A 92 29.34 -9.22 2.06
CA CYS A 92 30.77 -8.92 2.07
C CYS A 92 31.26 -8.15 0.84
N GLN A 93 30.60 -8.32 -0.31
CA GLN A 93 30.96 -7.65 -1.57
C GLN A 93 30.39 -6.21 -1.66
N GLY A 94 29.40 -5.85 -0.87
CA GLY A 94 28.76 -4.54 -0.91
C GLY A 94 27.46 -4.51 -0.13
N PRO A 95 26.86 -3.30 -0.03
CA PRO A 95 25.53 -3.19 0.51
C PRO A 95 24.52 -3.94 -0.37
N LYS A 96 23.47 -4.50 0.24
CA LYS A 96 22.39 -5.21 -0.45
C LYS A 96 21.05 -4.57 -0.13
N LEU A 97 20.20 -4.48 -1.14
CA LEU A 97 18.78 -4.20 -0.95
C LEU A 97 18.11 -5.49 -0.47
N ILE A 98 17.50 -5.43 0.69
CA ILE A 98 16.76 -6.56 1.27
C ILE A 98 15.27 -6.26 1.17
N PHE A 99 14.52 -7.19 0.61
CA PHE A 99 13.07 -7.21 0.69
C PHE A 99 12.64 -8.31 1.66
N LYS A 100 12.03 -7.94 2.77
CA LYS A 100 11.47 -8.90 3.73
C LYS A 100 9.96 -8.91 3.64
N TYR A 101 9.39 -10.09 3.52
CA TYR A 101 7.95 -10.30 3.65
C TYR A 101 7.65 -11.55 4.47
N SER A 102 6.45 -11.63 5.02
CA SER A 102 5.94 -12.78 5.76
C SER A 102 4.87 -13.50 4.95
N LYS A 103 4.75 -14.82 5.13
CA LYS A 103 3.61 -15.60 4.63
C LYS A 103 2.25 -15.09 5.14
N LEU A 104 2.26 -14.31 6.23
CA LEU A 104 1.07 -13.68 6.79
C LEU A 104 0.68 -12.39 6.05
N ASN A 105 1.56 -11.88 5.18
CA ASN A 105 1.24 -10.70 4.39
C ASN A 105 0.15 -11.01 3.37
N CYS A 106 -0.64 -10.00 3.03
CA CYS A 106 -1.64 -10.08 1.97
C CYS A 106 -0.97 -10.41 0.64
N ASP A 107 -1.44 -11.45 -0.06
CA ASP A 107 -0.87 -11.88 -1.35
C ASP A 107 -0.81 -10.73 -2.36
N VAL A 108 -1.88 -9.94 -2.47
CA VAL A 108 -1.93 -8.77 -3.38
C VAL A 108 -0.84 -7.74 -3.02
N CYS A 109 -0.62 -7.49 -1.72
CA CYS A 109 0.41 -6.54 -1.28
C CYS A 109 1.81 -7.02 -1.62
N VAL A 110 2.05 -8.33 -1.55
CA VAL A 110 3.34 -8.95 -1.92
C VAL A 110 3.53 -8.92 -3.43
N ASP A 111 2.51 -9.26 -4.20
CA ASP A 111 2.57 -9.28 -5.68
C ASP A 111 2.93 -7.91 -6.26
N GLU A 112 2.33 -6.83 -5.73
CA GLU A 112 2.69 -5.46 -6.13
C GLU A 112 4.16 -5.15 -5.84
N GLN A 113 4.67 -5.60 -4.69
CA GLN A 113 6.06 -5.38 -4.32
C GLN A 113 7.02 -6.22 -5.17
N ILE A 114 6.64 -7.42 -5.59
CA ILE A 114 7.45 -8.25 -6.48
C ILE A 114 7.64 -7.58 -7.86
N ILE A 115 6.63 -6.87 -8.36
CA ILE A 115 6.76 -6.11 -9.61
C ILE A 115 7.83 -5.02 -9.45
N LEU A 116 7.75 -4.22 -8.39
CA LEU A 116 8.74 -3.18 -8.09
C LEU A 116 10.14 -3.77 -7.86
N LEU A 117 10.21 -4.92 -7.19
CA LEU A 117 11.48 -5.59 -6.93
C LEU A 117 12.19 -6.01 -8.22
N LYS A 118 11.45 -6.48 -9.23
CA LYS A 118 12.00 -6.80 -10.55
C LYS A 118 12.56 -5.55 -11.25
N GLU A 119 11.88 -4.42 -11.17
CA GLU A 119 12.38 -3.15 -11.68
C GLU A 119 13.68 -2.73 -10.98
N PHE A 120 13.74 -2.85 -9.64
CA PHE A 120 14.98 -2.60 -8.90
C PHE A 120 16.10 -3.56 -9.32
N THR A 121 15.77 -4.84 -9.48
CA THR A 121 16.74 -5.87 -9.92
C THR A 121 17.35 -5.54 -11.29
N GLU A 122 16.55 -5.04 -12.22
CA GLU A 122 17.04 -4.59 -13.54
C GLU A 122 18.00 -3.40 -13.43
N ILE A 123 17.79 -2.51 -12.46
CA ILE A 123 18.59 -1.28 -12.29
C ILE A 123 19.91 -1.55 -11.55
N ILE A 124 19.87 -2.33 -10.46
CA ILE A 124 21.02 -2.48 -9.56
C ILE A 124 21.72 -3.85 -9.65
N GLY A 125 21.15 -4.80 -10.41
CA GLY A 125 21.64 -6.17 -10.57
C GLY A 125 21.02 -7.14 -9.54
N SER A 126 20.75 -8.37 -9.97
CA SER A 126 20.12 -9.41 -9.14
C SER A 126 20.98 -9.80 -7.93
N GLU A 127 22.30 -9.73 -8.09
CA GLU A 127 23.26 -10.00 -7.03
C GLU A 127 23.24 -8.98 -5.89
N ASN A 128 22.62 -7.80 -6.11
CA ASN A 128 22.51 -6.74 -5.11
C ASN A 128 21.14 -6.70 -4.42
N VAL A 129 20.24 -7.62 -4.77
CA VAL A 129 18.89 -7.73 -4.19
C VAL A 129 18.74 -9.11 -3.56
N ILE A 130 18.33 -9.14 -2.29
CA ILE A 130 18.05 -10.37 -1.55
C ILE A 130 16.61 -10.31 -1.07
N ILE A 131 15.89 -11.42 -1.24
CA ILE A 131 14.54 -11.59 -0.75
C ILE A 131 14.58 -12.49 0.48
N ILE A 132 13.95 -12.06 1.57
CA ILE A 132 13.85 -12.86 2.79
C ILE A 132 12.39 -13.09 3.14
N SER A 133 12.00 -14.34 3.29
CA SER A 133 10.66 -14.78 3.68
C SER A 133 10.68 -15.57 4.99
N ASP A 134 9.52 -16.01 5.45
CA ASP A 134 9.35 -16.82 6.65
C ASP A 134 8.38 -18.01 6.43
N TYR A 135 8.51 -18.69 5.32
CA TYR A 135 7.73 -19.90 5.06
C TYR A 135 8.10 -21.04 6.01
N ASP A 136 7.13 -21.76 6.56
CA ASP A 136 7.38 -22.97 7.36
C ASP A 136 7.87 -24.13 6.51
N ASN A 137 7.47 -24.15 5.23
CA ASN A 137 7.78 -25.24 4.32
C ASN A 137 8.69 -24.76 3.18
N PRO A 138 9.89 -25.32 3.02
CA PRO A 138 10.81 -24.99 1.92
C PRO A 138 10.20 -25.16 0.52
N ARG A 139 9.20 -26.04 0.37
CA ARG A 139 8.51 -26.24 -0.92
C ARG A 139 7.68 -25.01 -1.31
N GLU A 140 7.07 -24.33 -0.33
CA GLU A 140 6.30 -23.10 -0.56
C GLU A 140 7.24 -22.00 -1.05
N LEU A 141 8.41 -21.86 -0.46
CA LEU A 141 9.45 -20.93 -0.93
C LEU A 141 9.85 -21.22 -2.37
N THR A 142 10.16 -22.50 -2.68
CA THR A 142 10.53 -22.91 -4.04
C THR A 142 9.41 -22.64 -5.04
N GLN A 143 8.16 -22.88 -4.64
CA GLN A 143 7.01 -22.57 -5.46
C GLN A 143 6.87 -21.08 -5.72
N PHE A 144 7.02 -20.26 -4.68
CA PHE A 144 6.97 -18.80 -4.78
C PHE A 144 8.03 -18.27 -5.76
N VAL A 145 9.27 -18.70 -5.63
CA VAL A 145 10.38 -18.32 -6.54
C VAL A 145 10.05 -18.67 -7.98
N ARG A 146 9.55 -19.87 -8.21
CA ARG A 146 9.22 -20.35 -9.55
C ARG A 146 8.03 -19.63 -10.17
N MET A 147 6.96 -19.41 -9.39
CA MET A 147 5.76 -18.71 -9.86
C MET A 147 6.07 -17.26 -10.22
N ASN A 148 6.91 -16.62 -9.44
CA ASN A 148 7.30 -15.23 -9.64
C ASN A 148 8.48 -15.05 -10.60
N GLN A 149 9.10 -16.14 -11.08
CA GLN A 149 10.27 -16.11 -11.99
C GLN A 149 11.39 -15.21 -11.42
N LEU A 150 11.78 -15.45 -10.15
CA LEU A 150 12.77 -14.66 -9.47
C LEU A 150 14.17 -15.22 -9.72
N ASP A 151 15.07 -14.37 -10.21
CA ASP A 151 16.50 -14.68 -10.42
C ASP A 151 17.37 -14.17 -9.25
N ASN A 152 16.74 -13.60 -8.23
CA ASN A 152 17.40 -13.07 -7.03
C ASN A 152 17.74 -14.18 -6.04
N GLU A 153 18.67 -13.90 -5.13
CA GLU A 153 18.88 -14.75 -3.94
C GLU A 153 17.63 -14.67 -3.04
N VAL A 154 16.95 -15.81 -2.87
CA VAL A 154 15.75 -15.91 -2.03
C VAL A 154 16.04 -16.83 -0.85
N LEU A 155 15.88 -16.28 0.34
CA LEU A 155 16.22 -16.93 1.59
C LEU A 155 15.00 -17.06 2.49
N ASN A 156 15.01 -18.06 3.33
CA ASN A 156 13.98 -18.30 4.32
C ASN A 156 14.53 -18.09 5.73
N LEU A 157 13.78 -17.34 6.52
CA LEU A 157 14.07 -17.10 7.93
C LEU A 157 13.09 -17.93 8.76
N HIS A 158 13.59 -18.85 9.59
CA HIS A 158 12.76 -19.74 10.38
C HIS A 158 12.77 -19.32 11.85
N ASP A 159 11.59 -19.09 12.43
CA ASP A 159 11.38 -18.74 13.86
C ASP A 159 12.22 -17.56 14.41
N GLN A 160 12.72 -16.69 13.55
CA GLN A 160 13.52 -15.53 13.94
C GLN A 160 12.91 -14.25 13.34
N GLU A 161 13.31 -13.12 13.89
CA GLU A 161 12.94 -11.78 13.38
C GLU A 161 14.20 -11.00 13.05
N ILE A 162 14.16 -10.28 11.92
CA ILE A 162 15.25 -9.36 11.56
C ILE A 162 15.07 -8.07 12.36
N ILE A 163 13.84 -7.58 12.43
CA ILE A 163 13.46 -6.36 13.12
C ILE A 163 12.27 -6.69 14.00
N PRO A 164 12.27 -6.28 15.27
CA PRO A 164 11.19 -6.58 16.22
C PRO A 164 9.98 -5.66 16.01
N PHE A 165 9.29 -5.78 14.87
CA PHE A 165 8.03 -5.12 14.65
C PHE A 165 7.05 -6.03 13.88
N ASP A 166 5.82 -5.56 13.67
CA ASP A 166 4.73 -6.32 13.11
C ASP A 166 5.11 -7.04 11.81
N LYS A 167 4.97 -8.36 11.82
CA LYS A 167 5.22 -9.24 10.65
C LYS A 167 4.15 -9.12 9.57
N SER A 168 3.09 -8.35 9.81
CA SER A 168 1.96 -8.21 8.88
C SER A 168 2.27 -7.37 7.65
N LEU A 169 3.37 -6.62 7.65
CA LEU A 169 3.73 -5.71 6.56
C LEU A 169 5.03 -6.13 5.89
N PRO A 170 5.10 -6.12 4.55
CA PRO A 170 6.36 -6.24 3.84
C PRO A 170 7.19 -4.96 4.01
N TYR A 171 8.51 -5.08 3.98
CA TYR A 171 9.39 -3.92 4.07
C TYR A 171 10.70 -4.12 3.33
N TYR A 172 11.33 -3.00 2.98
CA TYR A 172 12.65 -2.93 2.35
C TYR A 172 13.65 -2.28 3.28
N PHE A 173 14.91 -2.69 3.18
CA PHE A 173 16.01 -1.98 3.81
C PHE A 173 17.30 -2.22 3.07
N ILE A 174 18.25 -1.32 3.24
CA ILE A 174 19.62 -1.52 2.77
C ILE A 174 20.44 -2.08 3.91
N LEU A 175 21.07 -3.24 3.67
CA LEU A 175 21.98 -3.86 4.61
C LEU A 175 23.41 -3.54 4.21
N SER A 176 24.16 -2.87 5.08
CA SER A 176 25.56 -2.55 4.86
C SER A 176 26.47 -3.77 5.07
N ARG A 177 27.73 -3.68 4.61
CA ARG A 177 28.76 -4.72 4.87
C ARG A 177 29.00 -4.99 6.37
N HIS A 178 28.66 -4.03 7.23
CA HIS A 178 28.81 -4.14 8.69
C HIS A 178 27.55 -4.67 9.37
N LEU A 179 26.62 -5.24 8.59
CA LEU A 179 25.32 -5.72 9.06
C LEU A 179 24.49 -4.62 9.77
N THR A 180 24.65 -3.40 9.32
CA THR A 180 23.88 -2.26 9.81
C THR A 180 22.76 -1.97 8.84
N LEU A 181 21.53 -1.91 9.37
CA LEU A 181 20.34 -1.55 8.64
C LEU A 181 20.37 -0.06 8.30
N GLN A 182 20.12 0.25 7.05
CA GLN A 182 20.02 1.61 6.52
C GLN A 182 18.73 1.74 5.70
N GLN A 183 18.16 2.91 5.71
CA GLN A 183 17.02 3.28 4.85
C GLN A 183 15.88 2.24 4.85
N LEU A 184 15.38 1.94 6.05
CA LEU A 184 14.18 1.12 6.17
C LEU A 184 13.01 1.82 5.47
N PHE A 185 12.25 1.07 4.67
CA PHE A 185 11.07 1.56 3.97
C PHE A 185 9.94 0.53 4.06
N ILE A 186 8.78 0.97 4.50
CA ILE A 186 7.55 0.18 4.55
C ILE A 186 6.63 0.71 3.45
N PRO A 187 6.33 -0.10 2.41
CA PRO A 187 5.43 0.32 1.35
C PRO A 187 4.02 0.55 1.89
N LEU A 188 3.36 1.59 1.38
CA LEU A 188 1.95 1.80 1.66
C LEU A 188 1.13 0.86 0.78
N SER A 189 0.23 0.08 1.38
CA SER A 189 -0.81 -0.60 0.63
C SER A 189 -1.70 0.44 -0.04
N GLY A 190 -1.89 0.34 -1.35
CA GLY A 190 -2.73 1.22 -2.15
C GLY A 190 -4.22 1.12 -1.82
#